data_c6d31a52344b18918f073913e1abdd4c
#
_entry.id   c6d31a52344b18918f073913e1abdd4c
#
_cell.length_a   1.000
_cell.length_b   1.000
_cell.length_c   1.000
_cell.angle_alpha   90.00
_cell.angle_beta   90.00
_cell.angle_gamma   90.00
#
_symmetry.space_group_name_H-M   'P 1'
#
loop_
_entity.id
_entity.type
_entity.pdbx_description
1 polymer ?
#
loop_
_entity_poly.entity_id
_entity_poly.type
_entity_poly.pdbx_seq_one_letter_code
_entity_poly.pdbx_strand_id
1 'polypeptide(L)'
;MEYLTLEYIKKHSRIDFDCEDDLLELYGNSAENTMAQHLQRGKDATELVASLTEEYGKVPEPIINATLELVDQSYMHRSPADAQQMYYVLYGFDFMVKPYMKL
;
A
#
# COMPACT_ATOMS: atom_id res chain seq x y z
N MET A 1 1.87 10.92 2.77
CA MET A 1 2.25 9.70 2.04
C MET A 1 3.57 9.93 1.30
N GLU A 2 4.39 8.92 1.22
CA GLU A 2 5.73 9.06 0.63
C GLU A 2 5.75 8.78 -0.88
N TYR A 3 5.04 7.76 -1.33
CA TYR A 3 5.02 7.43 -2.76
C TYR A 3 3.63 7.33 -3.36
N LEU A 4 2.59 7.23 -2.53
CA LEU A 4 1.21 7.31 -2.99
C LEU A 4 0.73 8.75 -2.99
N THR A 5 -0.25 9.06 -3.81
CA THR A 5 -0.94 10.36 -3.81
C THR A 5 -2.44 10.10 -3.72
N LEU A 6 -3.19 11.10 -3.24
CA LEU A 6 -4.65 11.01 -3.25
C LEU A 6 -5.17 10.79 -4.66
N GLU A 7 -4.52 11.40 -5.65
CA GLU A 7 -4.92 11.23 -7.05
C GLU A 7 -4.80 9.77 -7.48
N TYR A 8 -3.69 9.10 -7.16
CA TYR A 8 -3.51 7.68 -7.47
C TYR A 8 -4.56 6.83 -6.78
N ILE A 9 -4.82 7.10 -5.49
CA ILE A 9 -5.81 6.33 -4.73
C ILE A 9 -7.19 6.49 -5.34
N LYS A 10 -7.58 7.71 -5.66
CA LYS A 10 -8.89 7.99 -6.22
C LYS A 10 -9.07 7.35 -7.60
N LYS A 11 -8.05 7.40 -8.44
CA LYS A 11 -8.10 6.77 -9.76
C LYS A 11 -8.18 5.26 -9.65
N HIS A 12 -7.41 4.67 -8.76
CA HIS A 12 -7.40 3.22 -8.57
C HIS A 12 -8.75 2.71 -8.06
N SER A 13 -9.34 3.41 -7.11
CA SER A 13 -10.60 3.01 -6.49
C SER A 13 -11.83 3.66 -7.12
N ARG A 14 -11.64 4.47 -8.17
CA ARG A 14 -12.71 5.16 -8.90
C ARG A 14 -13.55 6.05 -7.99
N ILE A 15 -12.88 6.82 -7.15
CA ILE A 15 -13.53 7.75 -6.22
C ILE A 15 -13.51 9.15 -6.82
N ASP A 16 -14.70 9.75 -6.98
CA ASP A 16 -14.83 11.05 -7.62
C ASP A 16 -15.11 12.19 -6.65
N PHE A 17 -15.30 11.90 -5.36
CA PHE A 17 -15.67 12.91 -4.38
C PHE A 17 -14.54 13.15 -3.38
N ASP A 18 -14.60 14.30 -2.69
CA ASP A 18 -13.52 14.74 -1.81
C ASP A 18 -13.83 14.60 -0.32
N CYS A 19 -15.03 14.19 0.05
CA CYS A 19 -15.47 14.20 1.45
C CYS A 19 -14.76 13.18 2.34
N GLU A 20 -14.02 12.24 1.76
CA GLU A 20 -13.30 11.23 2.52
C GLU A 20 -11.78 11.32 2.32
N ASP A 21 -11.28 12.47 1.88
CA ASP A 21 -9.84 12.63 1.62
C ASP A 21 -8.99 12.33 2.86
N ASP A 22 -9.41 12.81 4.03
CA ASP A 22 -8.67 12.55 5.27
C ASP A 22 -8.58 11.06 5.58
N LEU A 23 -9.66 10.34 5.35
CA LEU A 23 -9.71 8.91 5.57
C LEU A 23 -8.82 8.17 4.57
N LEU A 24 -8.82 8.61 3.30
CA LEU A 24 -7.97 8.01 2.28
C LEU A 24 -6.48 8.26 2.58
N GLU A 25 -6.14 9.43 3.10
CA GLU A 25 -4.76 9.69 3.52
C GLU A 25 -4.35 8.77 4.66
N LEU A 26 -5.24 8.57 5.63
CA LEU A 26 -4.97 7.65 6.74
C LEU A 26 -4.71 6.24 6.22
N TYR A 27 -5.55 5.75 5.33
CA TYR A 27 -5.36 4.42 4.74
C TYR A 27 -4.08 4.34 3.92
N GLY A 28 -3.77 5.40 3.16
CA GLY A 28 -2.55 5.45 2.37
C GLY A 28 -1.29 5.40 3.24
N ASN A 29 -1.25 6.20 4.29
CA ASN A 29 -0.13 6.20 5.22
C ASN A 29 0.03 4.85 5.90
N SER A 30 -1.09 4.27 6.35
CA SER A 30 -1.08 2.96 7.00
C SER A 30 -0.58 1.87 6.04
N ALA A 31 -1.04 1.89 4.79
CA ALA A 31 -0.64 0.90 3.81
C ALA A 31 0.85 1.01 3.49
N GLU A 32 1.37 2.23 3.33
CA GLU A 32 2.80 2.42 3.08
C GLU A 32 3.67 1.93 4.23
N ASN A 33 3.26 2.21 5.47
CA ASN A 33 3.99 1.74 6.64
C ASN A 33 3.92 0.22 6.79
N THR A 34 2.76 -0.36 6.51
CA THR A 34 2.58 -1.82 6.52
C THR A 34 3.50 -2.46 5.47
N MET A 35 3.59 -1.85 4.29
CA MET A 35 4.47 -2.34 3.25
C MET A 35 5.93 -2.33 3.70
N ALA A 36 6.36 -1.25 4.37
CA ALA A 36 7.74 -1.15 4.87
C ALA A 36 8.06 -2.30 5.82
N GLN A 37 7.16 -2.59 6.73
CA GLN A 37 7.34 -3.66 7.69
C GLN A 37 7.28 -5.04 7.05
N HIS A 38 6.36 -5.22 6.11
CA HIS A 38 6.21 -6.49 5.39
C HIS A 38 7.46 -6.83 4.59
N LEU A 39 8.06 -5.83 3.93
CA LEU A 39 9.25 -6.02 3.12
C LEU A 39 10.54 -6.02 3.95
N GLN A 40 10.45 -5.77 5.26
CA GLN A 40 11.59 -5.69 6.16
C GLN A 40 12.62 -4.65 5.68
N ARG A 41 12.13 -3.52 5.14
CA ARG A 41 12.97 -2.44 4.61
C ARG A 41 12.90 -1.18 5.45
N GLY A 42 12.45 -1.27 6.69
CA GLY A 42 12.40 -0.13 7.58
C GLY A 42 11.18 -0.16 8.48
N LYS A 43 11.08 0.83 9.35
CA LYS A 43 9.99 0.93 10.31
C LYS A 43 8.79 1.68 9.74
N ASP A 44 9.03 2.53 8.75
CA ASP A 44 7.99 3.37 8.17
C ASP A 44 8.24 3.59 6.67
N ALA A 45 7.33 4.32 6.05
CA ALA A 45 7.38 4.58 4.62
C ALA A 45 8.61 5.37 4.19
N THR A 46 9.10 6.27 5.04
CA THR A 46 10.28 7.07 4.72
C THR A 46 11.51 6.18 4.55
N GLU A 47 11.71 5.24 5.48
CA GLU A 47 12.81 4.30 5.39
C GLU A 47 12.65 3.35 4.21
N LEU A 48 11.41 2.94 3.93
CA LEU A 48 11.12 2.09 2.78
C LEU A 48 11.52 2.75 1.48
N VAL A 49 11.10 4.00 1.27
CA VAL A 49 11.43 4.75 0.06
C VAL A 49 12.94 4.92 -0.08
N ALA A 50 13.62 5.25 1.01
CA ALA A 50 15.07 5.39 0.99
C ALA A 50 15.76 4.09 0.56
N SER A 51 15.34 2.96 1.15
CA SER A 51 15.92 1.65 0.84
C SER A 51 15.67 1.25 -0.62
N LEU A 52 14.46 1.45 -1.11
CA LEU A 52 14.12 1.09 -2.50
C LEU A 52 14.82 2.00 -3.50
N THR A 53 14.93 3.29 -3.20
CA THR A 53 15.62 4.24 -4.07
C THR A 53 17.09 3.90 -4.14
N GLU A 54 17.71 3.51 -3.04
CA GLU A 54 19.12 3.12 -3.02
C GLU A 54 19.37 1.88 -3.87
N GLU A 55 18.48 0.89 -3.81
CA GLU A 55 18.67 -0.38 -4.50
C GLU A 55 18.20 -0.36 -5.95
N TYR A 56 17.07 0.29 -6.23
CA TYR A 56 16.42 0.26 -7.55
C TYR A 56 16.36 1.63 -8.24
N GLY A 57 16.75 2.70 -7.58
CA GLY A 57 16.69 4.06 -8.13
C GLY A 57 15.33 4.73 -8.00
N LYS A 58 14.29 3.97 -7.70
CA LYS A 58 12.92 4.47 -7.50
C LYS A 58 12.11 3.40 -6.77
N VAL A 59 10.90 3.76 -6.36
CA VAL A 59 9.97 2.77 -5.82
C VAL A 59 9.41 1.96 -7.00
N PRO A 60 9.64 0.63 -7.02
CA PRO A 60 9.16 -0.19 -8.13
C PRO A 60 7.64 -0.18 -8.27
N GLU A 61 7.17 -0.24 -9.51
CA GLU A 61 5.73 -0.18 -9.80
C GLU A 61 4.91 -1.29 -9.14
N PRO A 62 5.38 -2.55 -9.05
CA PRO A 62 4.61 -3.57 -8.33
C PRO A 62 4.35 -3.22 -6.87
N ILE A 63 5.29 -2.54 -6.22
CA ILE A 63 5.11 -2.11 -4.83
C ILE A 63 4.04 -1.03 -4.75
N ILE A 64 4.04 -0.08 -5.67
CA ILE A 64 3.02 0.96 -5.71
C ILE A 64 1.65 0.34 -5.92
N ASN A 65 1.52 -0.57 -6.87
CA ASN A 65 0.26 -1.23 -7.17
C ASN A 65 -0.24 -2.06 -5.98
N ALA A 66 0.64 -2.81 -5.34
CA ALA A 66 0.28 -3.61 -4.17
C ALA A 66 -0.18 -2.73 -3.02
N THR A 67 0.47 -1.58 -2.81
CA THR A 67 0.08 -0.64 -1.76
C THR A 67 -1.29 -0.04 -2.05
N LEU A 68 -1.57 0.29 -3.32
CA LEU A 68 -2.89 0.77 -3.72
C LEU A 68 -3.98 -0.28 -3.46
N GLU A 69 -3.68 -1.55 -3.67
CA GLU A 69 -4.62 -2.63 -3.36
C GLU A 69 -4.89 -2.72 -1.87
N LEU A 70 -3.89 -2.51 -1.02
CA LEU A 70 -4.10 -2.47 0.42
C LEU A 70 -5.03 -1.33 0.83
N VAL A 71 -4.85 -0.15 0.24
CA VAL A 71 -5.73 0.99 0.50
C VAL A 71 -7.16 0.66 0.07
N ASP A 72 -7.31 0.09 -1.12
CA ASP A 72 -8.60 -0.27 -1.66
C ASP A 72 -9.33 -1.27 -0.76
N GLN A 73 -8.62 -2.27 -0.26
CA GLN A 73 -9.19 -3.24 0.67
C GLN A 73 -9.63 -2.58 1.97
N SER A 74 -8.83 -1.68 2.52
CA SER A 74 -9.19 -0.95 3.73
C SER A 74 -10.43 -0.10 3.52
N TYR A 75 -10.57 0.51 2.35
CA TYR A 75 -11.71 1.35 2.02
C TYR A 75 -12.98 0.55 1.74
N MET A 76 -12.87 -0.53 0.98
CA MET A 76 -14.02 -1.30 0.50
C MET A 76 -14.46 -2.37 1.50
N HIS A 77 -13.56 -2.89 2.33
CA HIS A 77 -13.83 -4.01 3.24
C HIS A 77 -13.55 -3.60 4.67
N ARG A 78 -14.48 -2.82 5.25
CA ARG A 78 -14.34 -2.33 6.62
C ARG A 78 -14.98 -3.25 7.65
N SER A 79 -15.68 -4.30 7.20
CA SER A 79 -16.41 -5.21 8.05
C SER A 79 -15.55 -6.42 8.42
N PRO A 80 -15.62 -6.91 9.67
CA PRO A 80 -14.95 -8.15 10.05
C PRO A 80 -15.40 -9.36 9.23
N ALA A 81 -16.58 -9.31 8.61
CA ALA A 81 -17.07 -10.39 7.77
C ALA A 81 -16.23 -10.59 6.52
N ASP A 82 -15.43 -9.61 6.14
CA ASP A 82 -14.57 -9.69 4.95
C ASP A 82 -13.18 -10.21 5.25
N ALA A 83 -12.93 -10.72 6.45
CA ALA A 83 -11.59 -11.17 6.86
C ALA A 83 -11.02 -12.26 5.93
N GLN A 84 -11.86 -13.19 5.48
CA GLN A 84 -11.42 -14.26 4.60
C GLN A 84 -11.01 -13.73 3.23
N GLN A 85 -11.78 -12.78 2.68
CA GLN A 85 -11.45 -12.16 1.41
C GLN A 85 -10.15 -11.36 1.51
N MET A 86 -9.96 -10.68 2.63
CA MET A 86 -8.73 -9.94 2.89
C MET A 86 -7.51 -10.87 2.93
N TYR A 87 -7.68 -12.07 3.47
CA TYR A 87 -6.62 -13.08 3.49
C TYR A 87 -6.15 -13.42 2.07
N TYR A 88 -7.08 -13.63 1.15
CA TYR A 88 -6.72 -13.94 -0.24
C TYR A 88 -6.01 -12.77 -0.92
N VAL A 89 -6.42 -11.55 -0.64
CA VAL A 89 -5.77 -10.36 -1.18
C VAL A 89 -4.33 -10.26 -0.67
N LEU A 90 -4.12 -10.48 0.62
CA LEU A 90 -2.78 -10.45 1.21
C LEU A 90 -1.88 -11.53 0.63
N TYR A 91 -2.43 -12.69 0.30
CA TYR A 91 -1.66 -13.76 -0.31
C TYR A 91 -1.16 -13.38 -1.70
N GLY A 92 -2.05 -12.82 -2.54
CA GLY A 92 -1.67 -12.33 -3.87
C GLY A 92 -0.69 -11.16 -3.80
N PHE A 93 -0.90 -10.28 -2.82
CA PHE A 93 -0.02 -9.16 -2.54
C PHE A 93 1.39 -9.65 -2.19
N ASP A 94 1.51 -10.66 -1.33
CA ASP A 94 2.80 -11.20 -0.93
C ASP A 94 3.56 -11.76 -2.14
N PHE A 95 2.88 -12.47 -3.01
CA PHE A 95 3.49 -12.99 -4.23
C PHE A 95 4.04 -11.86 -5.11
N MET A 96 3.30 -10.77 -5.24
CA MET A 96 3.69 -9.64 -6.08
C MET A 96 4.92 -8.92 -5.57
N VAL A 97 5.06 -8.77 -4.25
CA VAL A 97 6.14 -7.98 -3.66
C VAL A 97 7.28 -8.81 -3.09
N LYS A 98 7.13 -10.11 -3.05
CA LYS A 98 8.14 -11.01 -2.46
C LYS A 98 9.54 -10.80 -3.01
N PRO A 99 9.75 -10.57 -4.32
CA PRO A 99 11.10 -10.31 -4.85
C PRO A 99 11.78 -9.08 -4.26
N TYR A 100 11.02 -8.17 -3.67
CA TYR A 100 11.54 -6.94 -3.11
C TYR A 100 11.77 -7.00 -1.60
N MET A 101 11.45 -8.12 -0.97
CA MET A 101 11.69 -8.31 0.45
C MET A 101 13.18 -8.37 0.74
N LYS A 102 13.58 -7.71 1.82
CA LYS A 102 14.96 -7.74 2.28
C LYS A 102 15.12 -8.85 3.31
N LEU A 103 16.02 -9.76 3.07
CA LEU A 103 16.28 -10.86 3.98
C LEU A 103 17.39 -10.53 4.97
#